data_b959737b40cc79f658076f0d354be6e4
#
_entry.id   b959737b40cc79f658076f0d354be6e4
#
_cell.length_a   1.000
_cell.length_b   1.000
_cell.length_c   1.000
_cell.angle_alpha   90.00
_cell.angle_beta   90.00
_cell.angle_gamma   90.00
#
_symmetry.space_group_name_H-M   'P 1'
#
loop_
_entity.id
_entity.type
_entity.pdbx_description
1 polymer ?
#
loop_
_entity_poly.entity_id
_entity_poly.type
_entity_poly.pdbx_seq_one_letter_code
_entity_poly.pdbx_strand_id
1 'polypeptide(L)'
;MPTAFPIRAHLFLLPIADHADSRTIQQLLEQATAIECLSYLPAPNANIWQFRFQNADLIVCNDSAEGLDIRFTQPQEQAAAEQLARTVFAAWHTAA
;
A
#
# COMPACT_ATOMS: atom_id res chain seq x y z
N MET A 1 8.84 -12.28 4.77
CA MET A 1 7.95 -11.13 4.58
C MET A 1 8.69 -9.85 4.93
N PRO A 2 8.60 -8.81 4.10
CA PRO A 2 9.21 -7.53 4.47
C PRO A 2 8.63 -7.00 5.77
N THR A 3 9.46 -6.38 6.57
CA THR A 3 9.04 -5.80 7.83
C THR A 3 8.82 -4.31 7.64
N ALA A 4 7.71 -3.79 8.18
CA ALA A 4 7.46 -2.36 8.16
C ALA A 4 8.50 -1.64 9.00
N PHE A 5 8.90 -0.45 8.57
CA PHE A 5 9.88 0.35 9.29
C PHE A 5 9.50 1.83 9.24
N PRO A 6 9.88 2.61 10.25
CA PRO A 6 9.60 4.04 10.24
C PRO A 6 10.55 4.77 9.28
N ILE A 7 9.97 5.67 8.46
CA ILE A 7 10.75 6.56 7.61
C ILE A 7 10.74 7.99 8.13
N ARG A 8 9.83 8.27 9.08
CA ARG A 8 9.76 9.51 9.86
C ARG A 8 9.18 9.17 11.23
N ALA A 9 9.11 10.17 12.10
CA ALA A 9 8.60 9.99 13.46
C ALA A 9 7.18 9.40 13.52
N HIS A 10 6.34 9.69 12.50
CA HIS A 10 4.94 9.26 12.48
C HIS A 10 4.54 8.67 11.14
N LEU A 11 5.48 8.04 10.44
CA LEU A 11 5.19 7.43 9.17
C LEU A 11 5.97 6.11 9.05
N PHE A 12 5.24 5.04 8.84
CA PHE A 12 5.79 3.70 8.62
C PHE A 12 5.57 3.28 7.18
N LEU A 13 6.47 2.44 6.67
CA LEU A 13 6.42 1.99 5.29
C LEU A 13 6.62 0.48 5.24
N LEU A 14 5.71 -0.22 4.58
CA LEU A 14 5.82 -1.66 4.30
C LEU A 14 6.09 -1.84 2.81
N PRO A 15 7.32 -2.24 2.41
CA PRO A 15 7.64 -2.44 1.00
C PRO A 15 6.88 -3.64 0.42
N ILE A 16 6.43 -3.52 -0.83
CA ILE A 16 5.73 -4.59 -1.53
C ILE A 16 6.53 -5.06 -2.75
N ALA A 17 6.93 -4.14 -3.63
CA ALA A 17 7.64 -4.46 -4.86
C ALA A 17 8.45 -3.27 -5.34
N ASP A 18 9.42 -3.53 -6.25
CA ASP A 18 10.24 -2.47 -6.79
C ASP A 18 9.46 -1.55 -7.72
N HIS A 19 8.56 -2.11 -8.52
CA HIS A 19 7.75 -1.35 -9.45
C HIS A 19 6.53 -2.17 -9.83
N ALA A 20 5.42 -1.49 -10.05
CA ALA A 20 4.20 -2.14 -10.48
C ALA A 20 3.42 -1.21 -11.42
N ASP A 21 2.60 -1.82 -12.28
CA ASP A 21 1.74 -1.07 -13.17
C ASP A 21 0.57 -0.47 -12.37
N SER A 22 0.43 0.85 -12.45
CA SER A 22 -0.61 1.57 -11.69
C SER A 22 -2.01 1.14 -12.07
N ARG A 23 -2.24 0.78 -13.33
CA ARG A 23 -3.56 0.29 -13.76
C ARG A 23 -3.90 -1.02 -13.07
N THR A 24 -2.93 -1.91 -12.94
CA THR A 24 -3.12 -3.18 -12.24
C THR A 24 -3.42 -2.94 -10.76
N ILE A 25 -2.71 -2.02 -10.13
CA ILE A 25 -2.96 -1.64 -8.74
C ILE A 25 -4.39 -1.13 -8.58
N GLN A 26 -4.82 -0.23 -9.46
CA GLN A 26 -6.17 0.32 -9.44
C GLN A 26 -7.22 -0.79 -9.54
N GLN A 27 -7.02 -1.74 -10.44
CA GLN A 27 -7.94 -2.86 -10.62
C GLN A 27 -8.02 -3.74 -9.38
N LEU A 28 -6.87 -4.03 -8.76
CA LEU A 28 -6.83 -4.84 -7.54
C LEU A 28 -7.57 -4.15 -6.40
N LEU A 29 -7.38 -2.85 -6.24
CA LEU A 29 -8.07 -2.10 -5.20
C LEU A 29 -9.58 -2.04 -5.45
N GLU A 30 -10.00 -1.87 -6.70
CA GLU A 30 -11.42 -1.85 -7.06
C GLU A 30 -12.11 -3.20 -6.82
N GLN A 31 -11.39 -4.30 -6.98
CA GLN A 31 -11.92 -5.63 -6.78
C GLN A 31 -12.00 -6.04 -5.31
N ALA A 32 -11.27 -5.34 -4.43
CA ALA A 32 -11.22 -5.69 -3.03
C ALA A 32 -12.47 -5.19 -2.31
N THR A 33 -13.29 -6.10 -1.83
CA THR A 33 -14.59 -5.77 -1.22
C THR A 33 -14.47 -5.10 0.14
N ALA A 34 -13.35 -5.26 0.83
CA ALA A 34 -13.14 -4.74 2.17
C ALA A 34 -12.47 -3.36 2.19
N ILE A 35 -12.25 -2.76 1.02
CA ILE A 35 -11.55 -1.49 0.89
C ILE A 35 -12.55 -0.37 0.59
N GLU A 36 -12.46 0.70 1.37
CA GLU A 36 -13.17 1.95 1.10
C GLU A 36 -12.16 2.97 0.59
N CYS A 37 -12.19 3.26 -0.70
CA CYS A 37 -11.28 4.21 -1.32
C CYS A 37 -11.70 5.63 -0.95
N LEU A 38 -10.79 6.38 -0.32
CA LEU A 38 -11.06 7.75 0.13
C LEU A 38 -10.55 8.78 -0.88
N SER A 39 -9.41 8.55 -1.48
CA SER A 39 -8.87 9.45 -2.48
C SER A 39 -7.84 8.77 -3.36
N TYR A 40 -7.64 9.33 -4.55
CA TYR A 40 -6.59 8.92 -5.48
C TYR A 40 -5.90 10.18 -5.97
N LEU A 41 -4.57 10.23 -5.83
CA LEU A 41 -3.77 11.38 -6.22
C LEU A 41 -2.72 10.92 -7.25
N PRO A 42 -2.94 11.20 -8.55
CA PRO A 42 -1.90 10.99 -9.55
C PRO A 42 -0.85 12.09 -9.46
N ALA A 43 0.40 11.70 -9.57
CA ALA A 43 1.53 12.63 -9.60
C ALA A 43 2.48 12.22 -10.71
N PRO A 44 3.38 13.11 -11.18
CA PRO A 44 4.24 12.78 -12.32
C PRO A 44 5.08 11.52 -12.12
N ASN A 45 5.57 11.28 -10.90
CA ASN A 45 6.47 10.16 -10.61
C ASN A 45 5.87 9.16 -9.65
N ALA A 46 4.62 9.34 -9.22
CA ALA A 46 4.01 8.46 -8.24
C ALA A 46 2.50 8.51 -8.36
N ASN A 47 1.86 7.40 -7.99
CA ASN A 47 0.41 7.34 -7.82
C ASN A 47 0.13 6.96 -6.39
N ILE A 48 -0.79 7.66 -5.76
CA ILE A 48 -1.07 7.53 -4.34
C ILE A 48 -2.57 7.27 -4.16
N TRP A 49 -2.89 6.14 -3.49
CA TRP A 49 -4.26 5.79 -3.14
C TRP A 49 -4.40 5.83 -1.63
N GLN A 50 -5.37 6.58 -1.13
CA GLN A 50 -5.71 6.63 0.29
C GLN A 50 -7.03 5.92 0.50
N PHE A 51 -7.06 4.97 1.46
CA PHE A 51 -8.25 4.16 1.67
C PHE A 51 -8.31 3.65 3.09
N ARG A 52 -9.49 3.12 3.44
CA ARG A 52 -9.71 2.48 4.74
C ARG A 52 -9.85 0.98 4.56
N PHE A 53 -9.13 0.22 5.37
CA PHE A 53 -9.13 -1.23 5.35
C PHE A 53 -9.01 -1.74 6.79
N GLN A 54 -10.00 -2.53 7.25
CA GLN A 54 -10.04 -3.08 8.60
C GLN A 54 -9.91 -1.98 9.66
N ASN A 55 -10.63 -0.88 9.47
CA ASN A 55 -10.61 0.28 10.36
C ASN A 55 -9.26 1.00 10.44
N ALA A 56 -8.35 0.71 9.52
CA ALA A 56 -7.07 1.39 9.42
C ALA A 56 -7.05 2.31 8.21
N ASP A 57 -6.48 3.49 8.35
CA ASP A 57 -6.25 4.40 7.25
C ASP A 57 -4.89 4.07 6.64
N LEU A 58 -4.90 3.55 5.42
CA LEU A 58 -3.70 3.11 4.72
C LEU A 58 -3.50 3.90 3.44
N ILE A 59 -2.23 4.03 3.04
CA ILE A 59 -1.85 4.71 1.81
C ILE A 59 -1.03 3.73 0.99
N VAL A 60 -1.45 3.49 -0.25
CA VAL A 60 -0.64 2.75 -1.23
C VAL A 60 0.07 3.77 -2.10
N CYS A 61 1.38 3.68 -2.18
CA CYS A 61 2.20 4.56 -3.01
C CYS A 61 2.96 3.71 -4.03
N ASN A 62 2.78 4.01 -5.30
CA ASN A 62 3.54 3.40 -6.39
C ASN A 62 4.43 4.47 -7.00
N ASP A 63 5.70 4.48 -6.61
CA ASP A 63 6.67 5.49 -7.02
C ASP A 63 7.64 4.89 -8.03
N SER A 64 7.93 5.64 -9.10
CA SER A 64 8.80 5.14 -10.15
C SER A 64 10.25 4.92 -9.69
N ALA A 65 10.67 5.59 -8.63
CA ALA A 65 12.02 5.46 -8.07
C ALA A 65 12.07 4.56 -6.85
N GLU A 66 11.05 4.62 -5.98
CA GLU A 66 11.06 3.92 -4.69
C GLU A 66 10.24 2.63 -4.70
N GLY A 67 9.42 2.40 -5.72
CA GLY A 67 8.64 1.18 -5.84
C GLY A 67 7.25 1.28 -5.24
N LEU A 68 6.64 0.11 -5.04
CA LEU A 68 5.31 -0.02 -4.48
C LEU A 68 5.40 -0.31 -2.99
N ASP A 69 4.70 0.48 -2.19
CA ASP A 69 4.67 0.28 -0.75
C ASP A 69 3.31 0.65 -0.15
N ILE A 70 3.11 0.24 1.10
CA ILE A 70 1.95 0.61 1.90
C ILE A 70 2.46 1.47 3.04
N ARG A 71 1.85 2.63 3.26
CA ARG A 71 2.23 3.58 4.31
C ARG A 71 1.11 3.74 5.32
N PHE A 72 1.48 3.88 6.59
CA PHE A 72 0.53 4.09 7.67
C PHE A 72 1.19 4.93 8.77
N THR A 73 0.38 5.53 9.64
CA THR A 73 0.89 6.49 10.63
C THR A 73 0.83 5.98 12.07
N GLN A 74 0.05 4.92 12.34
CA GLN A 74 -0.10 4.37 13.68
C GLN A 74 0.48 2.96 13.74
N PRO A 75 1.29 2.63 14.75
CA PRO A 75 1.87 1.28 14.87
C PRO A 75 0.83 0.16 14.85
N GLN A 76 -0.36 0.39 15.41
CA GLN A 76 -1.42 -0.61 15.45
C GLN A 76 -2.02 -0.89 14.06
N GLU A 77 -1.75 -0.05 13.08
CA GLU A 77 -2.22 -0.27 11.71
C GLU A 77 -1.33 -1.23 10.92
N GLN A 78 -0.19 -1.63 11.48
CA GLN A 78 0.73 -2.54 10.81
C GLN A 78 0.08 -3.87 10.45
N ALA A 79 -0.74 -4.42 11.33
CA ALA A 79 -1.42 -5.69 11.08
C ALA A 79 -2.33 -5.61 9.84
N ALA A 80 -3.06 -4.49 9.70
CA ALA A 80 -3.91 -4.28 8.53
C ALA A 80 -3.08 -4.11 7.26
N ALA A 81 -1.95 -3.39 7.33
CA ALA A 81 -1.05 -3.22 6.19
C ALA A 81 -0.48 -4.58 5.74
N GLU A 82 -0.06 -5.41 6.66
CA GLU A 82 0.45 -6.75 6.36
C GLU A 82 -0.64 -7.65 5.77
N GLN A 83 -1.87 -7.56 6.27
CA GLN A 83 -2.98 -8.32 5.74
C GLN A 83 -3.31 -7.88 4.31
N LEU A 84 -3.27 -6.58 4.04
CA LEU A 84 -3.46 -6.07 2.68
C LEU A 84 -2.38 -6.62 1.74
N ALA A 85 -1.13 -6.63 2.19
CA ALA A 85 -0.04 -7.17 1.39
C ALA A 85 -0.26 -8.64 1.08
N ARG A 86 -0.71 -9.43 2.05
CA ARG A 86 -0.92 -10.86 1.87
C ARG A 86 -2.14 -11.21 1.02
N THR A 87 -3.12 -10.33 0.94
CA THR A 87 -4.37 -10.60 0.21
C THR A 87 -4.43 -9.89 -1.13
N VAL A 88 -4.45 -8.57 -1.13
CA VAL A 88 -4.61 -7.79 -2.37
C VAL A 88 -3.35 -7.81 -3.22
N PHE A 89 -2.19 -7.72 -2.59
CA PHE A 89 -0.91 -7.67 -3.29
C PHE A 89 -0.12 -8.99 -3.20
N ALA A 90 -0.82 -10.11 -2.98
CA ALA A 90 -0.19 -11.41 -2.78
C ALA A 90 0.74 -11.81 -3.94
N ALA A 91 0.34 -11.51 -5.18
CA ALA A 91 1.13 -11.89 -6.35
C ALA A 91 2.51 -11.25 -6.37
N TRP A 92 2.63 -10.03 -5.89
CA TRP A 92 3.91 -9.33 -5.82
C TRP A 92 4.67 -9.63 -4.53
N HIS A 93 3.92 -9.71 -3.43
CA HIS A 93 4.52 -9.88 -2.12
C HIS A 93 5.18 -11.25 -1.95
N THR A 94 4.54 -12.30 -2.44
CA THR A 94 5.05 -13.66 -2.33
C THR A 94 6.16 -13.97 -3.33
N ALA A 95 6.32 -13.14 -4.35
CA ALA A 95 7.37 -13.32 -5.36
C ALA A 95 8.75 -12.86 -4.87
N ALA A 96 8.79 -12.18 -3.74
CA ALA A 96 10.05 -11.67 -3.21
C ALA A 96 10.93 -12.79 -2.62
#